data_a729707773919bafa5c9dd17a145fe40
#
_entry.id   a729707773919bafa5c9dd17a145fe40
#
_cell.length_a   1.000
_cell.length_b   1.000
_cell.length_c   1.000
_cell.angle_alpha   90.00
_cell.angle_beta   90.00
_cell.angle_gamma   90.00
#
_symmetry.space_group_name_H-M   'P 1'
#
loop_
_entity.id
_entity.type
_entity.pdbx_description
1 polymer ?
#
loop_
_entity_poly.entity_id
_entity_poly.type
_entity_poly.pdbx_seq_one_letter_code
_entity_poly.pdbx_strand_id
1 'polypeptide(L)'
;MPRTFLRVCVVLTLLAASWLPLGAEKPLFTQAFSPAEFKARREKVMQSIGDGVAILAGATEPAAYTKFQQGKQFFYLSGVEVPRAILLIDGRTKTATLFLPARTPASDRSEGPLLGPGDEAQRLTGIEHVVDRVEFDNVVKAIAADGRSIYFPFRSESLGAAAPDRISNHERAVAADPWDGRASKDAVFREKLRAAAPKSEILNLDPFVDRLRMIKSAEEIKIMRETTRLSSLAILESMK
;
A
#
# COMPACT_ATOMS: atom_id res chain seq x y z
N MET A 1 51.10 36.90 4.68
CA MET A 1 50.30 36.23 3.61
C MET A 1 49.57 34.93 3.98
N PRO A 2 49.63 34.30 5.19
CA PRO A 2 48.92 33.04 5.44
C PRO A 2 47.45 33.17 5.90
N ARG A 3 47.03 34.33 6.44
CA ARG A 3 45.66 34.51 6.96
C ARG A 3 44.57 34.68 5.90
N THR A 4 44.87 35.27 4.77
CA THR A 4 43.95 35.47 3.64
C THR A 4 43.67 34.17 2.90
N PHE A 5 44.69 33.33 2.72
CA PHE A 5 44.56 32.02 2.06
C PHE A 5 43.68 31.06 2.89
N LEU A 6 43.87 31.05 4.22
CA LEU A 6 43.05 30.24 5.14
C LEU A 6 41.58 30.68 5.13
N ARG A 7 41.28 31.97 5.05
CA ARG A 7 39.90 32.48 4.98
C ARG A 7 39.19 32.12 3.67
N VAL A 8 39.94 32.16 2.54
CA VAL A 8 39.39 31.74 1.23
C VAL A 8 39.13 30.23 1.19
N CYS A 9 40.01 29.41 1.75
CA CYS A 9 39.78 27.95 1.86
C CYS A 9 38.58 27.61 2.76
N VAL A 10 38.36 28.27 3.88
CA VAL A 10 37.21 28.05 4.77
C VAL A 10 35.90 28.49 4.10
N VAL A 11 35.87 29.59 3.35
CA VAL A 11 34.69 30.03 2.61
C VAL A 11 34.37 29.05 1.47
N LEU A 12 35.40 28.55 0.73
CA LEU A 12 35.19 27.56 -0.32
C LEU A 12 34.71 26.20 0.21
N THR A 13 35.18 25.76 1.38
CA THR A 13 34.67 24.53 2.03
C THR A 13 33.25 24.69 2.56
N LEU A 14 32.87 25.85 3.08
CA LEU A 14 31.51 26.16 3.48
C LEU A 14 30.52 26.25 2.29
N LEU A 15 30.96 26.80 1.17
CA LEU A 15 30.20 26.83 -0.09
C LEU A 15 30.08 25.46 -0.72
N ALA A 16 31.07 24.59 -0.63
CA ALA A 16 30.97 23.19 -1.11
C ALA A 16 30.06 22.33 -0.25
N ALA A 17 29.99 22.59 1.07
CA ALA A 17 29.10 21.89 1.98
C ALA A 17 27.61 22.24 1.76
N SER A 18 27.30 23.41 1.17
CA SER A 18 25.93 23.82 0.84
C SER A 18 25.34 23.13 -0.40
N TRP A 19 26.11 22.31 -1.11
CA TRP A 19 25.66 21.51 -2.27
C TRP A 19 25.39 20.06 -1.93
N LEU A 20 25.48 19.67 -0.67
CA LEU A 20 24.92 18.39 -0.25
C LEU A 20 23.40 18.49 -0.33
N PRO A 21 22.72 17.62 -1.07
CA PRO A 21 21.25 17.63 -1.09
C PRO A 21 20.74 17.37 0.34
N LEU A 22 20.21 18.42 0.97
CA LEU A 22 19.55 18.33 2.26
C LEU A 22 18.18 17.65 2.06
N GLY A 23 18.18 16.34 2.02
CA GLY A 23 16.97 15.53 1.96
C GLY A 23 17.13 14.42 0.93
N ALA A 24 17.39 13.22 1.38
CA ALA A 24 17.19 12.05 0.52
C ALA A 24 15.71 12.04 0.13
N GLU A 25 15.42 12.23 -1.16
CA GLU A 25 14.07 12.17 -1.69
C GLU A 25 13.46 10.81 -1.30
N LYS A 26 12.23 10.82 -0.74
CA LYS A 26 11.59 9.57 -0.34
C LYS A 26 11.49 8.66 -1.57
N PRO A 27 12.00 7.41 -1.51
CA PRO A 27 11.91 6.52 -2.65
C PRO A 27 10.46 6.25 -3.03
N LEU A 28 10.15 6.24 -4.32
CA LEU A 28 8.80 6.01 -4.86
C LEU A 28 8.25 4.63 -4.53
N PHE A 29 9.13 3.66 -4.24
CA PHE A 29 8.77 2.31 -3.86
C PHE A 29 9.55 1.88 -2.62
N THR A 30 8.98 0.97 -1.83
CA THR A 30 9.63 0.48 -0.61
C THR A 30 10.97 -0.19 -0.90
N GLN A 31 11.96 0.08 -0.05
CA GLN A 31 13.26 -0.59 -0.06
C GLN A 31 13.35 -1.73 0.98
N ALA A 32 12.27 -1.93 1.75
CA ALA A 32 12.25 -2.94 2.80
C ALA A 32 12.18 -4.38 2.26
N PHE A 33 11.54 -4.55 1.11
CA PHE A 33 11.37 -5.84 0.44
C PHE A 33 11.63 -5.71 -1.05
N SER A 34 12.11 -6.79 -1.66
CA SER A 34 12.28 -6.86 -3.10
C SER A 34 10.92 -6.93 -3.84
N PRO A 35 10.82 -6.43 -5.08
CA PRO A 35 9.63 -6.66 -5.92
C PRO A 35 9.29 -8.14 -6.10
N ALA A 36 10.29 -9.02 -6.11
CA ALA A 36 10.13 -10.47 -6.21
C ALA A 36 9.41 -11.06 -5.01
N GLU A 37 9.65 -10.55 -3.80
CA GLU A 37 8.93 -10.99 -2.59
C GLU A 37 7.43 -10.70 -2.70
N PHE A 38 7.04 -9.51 -3.15
CA PHE A 38 5.63 -9.16 -3.37
C PHE A 38 5.01 -9.99 -4.49
N LYS A 39 5.75 -10.27 -5.56
CA LYS A 39 5.30 -11.14 -6.65
C LYS A 39 5.01 -12.55 -6.15
N ALA A 40 5.92 -13.15 -5.38
CA ALA A 40 5.72 -14.48 -4.80
C ALA A 40 4.48 -14.56 -3.90
N ARG A 41 4.17 -13.50 -3.14
CA ARG A 41 2.94 -13.41 -2.33
C ARG A 41 1.70 -13.36 -3.21
N ARG A 42 1.68 -12.58 -4.29
CA ARG A 42 0.57 -12.52 -5.25
C ARG A 42 0.35 -13.86 -5.96
N GLU A 43 1.40 -14.54 -6.36
CA GLU A 43 1.33 -15.86 -6.99
C GLU A 43 0.65 -16.91 -6.08
N LYS A 44 0.94 -16.89 -4.77
CA LYS A 44 0.25 -17.75 -3.80
C LYS A 44 -1.24 -17.41 -3.68
N VAL A 45 -1.61 -16.13 -3.74
CA VAL A 45 -3.02 -15.72 -3.80
C VAL A 45 -3.66 -16.23 -5.09
N MET A 46 -3.02 -16.07 -6.26
CA MET A 46 -3.50 -16.57 -7.55
C MET A 46 -3.76 -18.08 -7.52
N GLN A 47 -2.89 -18.85 -6.86
CA GLN A 47 -3.08 -20.29 -6.68
C GLN A 47 -4.31 -20.61 -5.81
N SER A 48 -4.55 -19.81 -4.78
CA SER A 48 -5.62 -20.04 -3.80
C SER A 48 -7.02 -19.67 -4.33
N ILE A 49 -7.12 -18.68 -5.21
CA ILE A 49 -8.40 -18.16 -5.74
C ILE A 49 -8.85 -18.87 -7.04
N GLY A 50 -8.04 -19.77 -7.59
CA GLY A 50 -8.35 -20.50 -8.85
C GLY A 50 -8.57 -19.53 -10.01
N ASP A 51 -9.73 -19.59 -10.67
CA ASP A 51 -10.11 -18.70 -11.77
C ASP A 51 -10.73 -17.37 -11.31
N GLY A 52 -10.86 -17.17 -10.00
CA GLY A 52 -11.39 -15.95 -9.43
C GLY A 52 -10.47 -14.73 -9.58
N VAL A 53 -10.93 -13.60 -9.10
CA VAL A 53 -10.20 -12.35 -9.08
C VAL A 53 -10.15 -11.81 -7.65
N ALA A 54 -8.97 -11.48 -7.14
CA ALA A 54 -8.88 -10.78 -5.86
C ALA A 54 -8.73 -9.28 -6.09
N ILE A 55 -9.54 -8.48 -5.38
CA ILE A 55 -9.54 -7.02 -5.45
C ILE A 55 -9.27 -6.46 -4.05
N LEU A 56 -8.28 -5.59 -3.93
CA LEU A 56 -7.95 -4.90 -2.69
C LEU A 56 -7.98 -3.39 -2.93
N ALA A 57 -8.75 -2.67 -2.12
CA ALA A 57 -8.74 -1.22 -2.11
C ALA A 57 -7.70 -0.69 -1.12
N GLY A 58 -6.78 0.12 -1.58
CA GLY A 58 -5.80 0.81 -0.74
C GLY A 58 -6.46 1.85 0.16
N ALA A 59 -5.73 2.30 1.17
CA ALA A 59 -6.17 3.37 2.06
C ALA A 59 -6.39 4.67 1.29
N THR A 60 -7.30 5.49 1.79
CA THR A 60 -7.50 6.87 1.31
C THR A 60 -6.50 7.80 1.99
N GLU A 61 -6.43 9.04 1.50
CA GLU A 61 -5.61 10.06 2.13
C GLU A 61 -6.00 10.21 3.62
N PRO A 62 -5.02 10.42 4.50
CA PRO A 62 -5.32 10.75 5.89
C PRO A 62 -5.88 12.18 5.99
N ALA A 63 -6.47 12.50 7.13
CA ALA A 63 -6.72 13.88 7.48
C ALA A 63 -5.41 14.69 7.47
N ALA A 64 -5.52 16.01 7.25
CA ALA A 64 -4.36 16.89 7.19
C ALA A 64 -3.41 16.68 8.39
N TYR A 65 -2.11 16.82 8.13
CA TYR A 65 -1.02 16.63 9.10
C TYR A 65 -0.83 15.22 9.67
N THR A 66 -1.50 14.21 9.13
CA THR A 66 -1.30 12.81 9.51
C THR A 66 -0.47 12.09 8.45
N LYS A 67 0.57 11.36 8.87
CA LYS A 67 1.37 10.56 7.95
C LYS A 67 0.49 9.48 7.29
N PHE A 68 0.55 9.40 5.96
CA PHE A 68 -0.14 8.34 5.23
C PHE A 68 0.36 6.95 5.65
N GLN A 69 -0.58 6.05 5.87
CA GLN A 69 -0.32 4.63 6.10
C GLN A 69 -1.21 3.81 5.18
N GLN A 70 -0.60 2.92 4.43
CA GLN A 70 -1.31 2.01 3.54
C GLN A 70 -2.01 0.89 4.32
N GLY A 71 -3.11 0.36 3.78
CA GLY A 71 -3.76 -0.84 4.27
C GLY A 71 -2.79 -2.02 4.33
N LYS A 72 -2.80 -2.77 5.45
CA LYS A 72 -1.79 -3.79 5.73
C LYS A 72 -1.80 -4.94 4.72
N GLN A 73 -2.99 -5.40 4.31
CA GLN A 73 -3.11 -6.46 3.30
C GLN A 73 -2.72 -5.95 1.92
N PHE A 74 -3.13 -4.73 1.58
CA PHE A 74 -2.77 -4.09 0.33
C PHE A 74 -1.24 -3.94 0.22
N PHE A 75 -0.59 -3.38 1.25
CA PHE A 75 0.85 -3.23 1.28
C PHE A 75 1.58 -4.58 1.23
N TYR A 76 1.08 -5.59 1.97
CA TYR A 76 1.67 -6.94 2.00
C TYR A 76 1.75 -7.59 0.60
N LEU A 77 0.78 -7.29 -0.27
CA LEU A 77 0.71 -7.87 -1.61
C LEU A 77 1.29 -6.97 -2.71
N SER A 78 1.42 -5.66 -2.46
CA SER A 78 1.86 -4.70 -3.49
C SER A 78 3.17 -3.98 -3.18
N GLY A 79 3.48 -3.70 -1.92
CA GLY A 79 4.57 -2.82 -1.50
C GLY A 79 4.34 -1.33 -1.79
N VAL A 80 3.14 -0.95 -2.25
CA VAL A 80 2.84 0.40 -2.75
C VAL A 80 2.17 1.26 -1.69
N GLU A 81 2.70 2.45 -1.47
CA GLU A 81 2.19 3.45 -0.52
C GLU A 81 1.56 4.66 -1.25
N VAL A 82 0.66 4.41 -2.19
CA VAL A 82 -0.09 5.45 -2.90
C VAL A 82 -1.54 5.45 -2.40
N PRO A 83 -2.08 6.61 -1.97
CA PRO A 83 -3.48 6.71 -1.57
C PRO A 83 -4.42 6.33 -2.72
N ARG A 84 -5.58 5.76 -2.38
CA ARG A 84 -6.65 5.40 -3.33
C ARG A 84 -6.24 4.41 -4.44
N ALA A 85 -5.09 3.76 -4.31
CA ALA A 85 -4.70 2.69 -5.22
C ALA A 85 -5.66 1.49 -5.12
N ILE A 86 -5.80 0.71 -6.20
CA ILE A 86 -6.54 -0.55 -6.21
C ILE A 86 -5.61 -1.61 -6.80
N LEU A 87 -5.53 -2.77 -6.14
CA LEU A 87 -4.79 -3.93 -6.63
C LEU A 87 -5.79 -5.00 -7.05
N LEU A 88 -5.66 -5.48 -8.27
CA LEU A 88 -6.37 -6.63 -8.80
C LEU A 88 -5.37 -7.75 -9.06
N ILE A 89 -5.69 -8.95 -8.57
CA ILE A 89 -4.89 -10.17 -8.79
C ILE A 89 -5.78 -11.16 -9.52
N ASP A 90 -5.41 -11.51 -10.74
CA ASP A 90 -6.19 -12.41 -11.58
C ASP A 90 -5.65 -13.84 -11.49
N GLY A 91 -6.47 -14.75 -10.95
CA GLY A 91 -6.11 -16.13 -10.80
C GLY A 91 -6.15 -16.94 -12.09
N ARG A 92 -6.87 -16.49 -13.13
CA ARG A 92 -6.95 -17.13 -14.44
C ARG A 92 -5.76 -16.77 -15.31
N THR A 93 -5.48 -15.48 -15.47
CA THR A 93 -4.38 -15.00 -16.32
C THR A 93 -3.01 -15.07 -15.64
N LYS A 94 -2.98 -15.27 -14.31
CA LYS A 94 -1.79 -15.24 -13.47
C LYS A 94 -1.04 -13.91 -13.53
N THR A 95 -1.78 -12.81 -13.65
CA THR A 95 -1.26 -11.45 -13.69
C THR A 95 -1.85 -10.61 -12.58
N ALA A 96 -1.20 -9.50 -12.27
CA ALA A 96 -1.73 -8.47 -11.39
C ALA A 96 -1.82 -7.13 -12.11
N THR A 97 -2.84 -6.37 -11.78
CA THR A 97 -3.04 -4.99 -12.26
C THR A 97 -3.13 -4.05 -11.08
N LEU A 98 -2.32 -3.02 -11.10
CA LEU A 98 -2.35 -1.94 -10.12
C LEU A 98 -2.97 -0.71 -10.77
N PHE A 99 -4.03 -0.20 -10.17
CA PHE A 99 -4.71 1.01 -10.59
C PHE A 99 -4.26 2.16 -9.69
N LEU A 100 -3.58 3.14 -10.26
CA LEU A 100 -3.09 4.32 -9.55
C LEU A 100 -3.82 5.58 -10.01
N PRO A 101 -4.08 6.54 -9.11
CA PRO A 101 -4.52 7.86 -9.53
C PRO A 101 -3.50 8.52 -10.45
N ALA A 102 -3.98 9.18 -11.51
CA ALA A 102 -3.13 10.00 -12.37
C ALA A 102 -2.41 11.07 -11.55
N ARG A 103 -1.16 11.32 -11.86
CA ARG A 103 -0.36 12.37 -11.22
C ARG A 103 -0.47 13.67 -11.99
N THR A 104 -0.53 14.76 -11.26
CA THR A 104 -0.54 16.12 -11.82
C THR A 104 0.52 16.98 -11.13
N PRO A 105 1.02 18.05 -11.76
CA PRO A 105 1.94 18.97 -11.11
C PRO A 105 1.38 19.58 -9.80
N ALA A 106 0.05 19.68 -9.68
CA ALA A 106 -0.60 20.16 -8.47
C ALA A 106 -0.52 19.13 -7.35
N SER A 107 -0.83 17.85 -7.63
CA SER A 107 -0.72 16.78 -6.64
C SER A 107 0.73 16.57 -6.19
N ASP A 108 1.70 16.67 -7.11
CA ASP A 108 3.13 16.51 -6.78
C ASP A 108 3.64 17.64 -5.87
N ARG A 109 3.11 18.85 -6.01
CA ARG A 109 3.45 19.95 -5.10
C ARG A 109 2.84 19.79 -3.70
N SER A 110 1.64 19.20 -3.59
CA SER A 110 0.94 19.07 -2.31
C SER A 110 1.31 17.83 -1.53
N GLU A 111 1.58 16.73 -2.22
CA GLU A 111 1.77 15.40 -1.62
C GLU A 111 3.21 14.89 -1.72
N GLY A 112 4.03 15.60 -2.51
CA GLY A 112 5.36 15.13 -2.92
C GLY A 112 5.29 14.06 -4.03
N PRO A 113 6.46 13.58 -4.50
CA PRO A 113 6.51 12.57 -5.54
C PRO A 113 5.93 11.23 -5.04
N LEU A 114 4.94 10.71 -5.77
CA LEU A 114 4.35 9.39 -5.59
C LEU A 114 4.36 8.64 -6.92
N LEU A 115 4.26 7.31 -6.87
CA LEU A 115 4.08 6.51 -8.08
C LEU A 115 2.80 6.91 -8.82
N GLY A 116 2.94 7.14 -10.12
CA GLY A 116 1.83 7.26 -11.07
C GLY A 116 1.68 6.00 -11.92
N PRO A 117 0.62 5.91 -12.76
CA PRO A 117 0.47 4.83 -13.72
C PRO A 117 1.57 4.85 -14.80
N GLY A 118 1.90 3.69 -15.36
CA GLY A 118 2.83 3.53 -16.48
C GLY A 118 4.07 2.69 -16.20
N ASP A 119 5.00 2.67 -17.16
CA ASP A 119 6.14 1.76 -17.23
C ASP A 119 7.11 1.88 -16.06
N GLU A 120 7.30 3.10 -15.53
CA GLU A 120 8.16 3.30 -14.36
C GLU A 120 7.64 2.54 -13.14
N ALA A 121 6.34 2.66 -12.88
CA ALA A 121 5.72 1.94 -11.76
C ALA A 121 5.74 0.43 -11.99
N GLN A 122 5.54 -0.06 -13.21
CA GLN A 122 5.69 -1.49 -13.55
C GLN A 122 7.09 -1.98 -13.21
N ARG A 123 8.12 -1.26 -13.65
CA ARG A 123 9.53 -1.59 -13.41
C ARG A 123 9.89 -1.60 -11.92
N LEU A 124 9.41 -0.60 -11.17
CA LEU A 124 9.72 -0.48 -9.74
C LEU A 124 8.98 -1.50 -8.88
N THR A 125 7.73 -1.80 -9.20
CA THR A 125 6.88 -2.69 -8.39
C THR A 125 6.94 -4.16 -8.81
N GLY A 126 7.35 -4.44 -10.05
CA GLY A 126 7.26 -5.77 -10.65
C GLY A 126 5.82 -6.26 -10.83
N ILE A 127 4.85 -5.32 -10.90
CA ILE A 127 3.45 -5.62 -11.22
C ILE A 127 3.27 -5.54 -12.73
N GLU A 128 2.62 -6.54 -13.32
CA GLU A 128 2.55 -6.73 -14.77
C GLU A 128 1.85 -5.56 -15.50
N HIS A 129 0.81 -5.00 -14.87
CA HIS A 129 0.06 -3.87 -15.42
C HIS A 129 -0.11 -2.78 -14.38
N VAL A 130 0.32 -1.56 -14.68
CA VAL A 130 0.08 -0.38 -13.83
C VAL A 130 -0.59 0.70 -14.67
N VAL A 131 -1.88 0.90 -14.42
CA VAL A 131 -2.75 1.73 -15.26
C VAL A 131 -3.45 2.82 -14.45
N ASP A 132 -4.07 3.78 -15.14
CA ASP A 132 -4.87 4.80 -14.47
C ASP A 132 -6.07 4.17 -13.75
N ARG A 133 -6.36 4.69 -12.57
CA ARG A 133 -7.46 4.24 -11.72
C ARG A 133 -8.84 4.36 -12.39
N VAL A 134 -9.01 5.25 -13.35
CA VAL A 134 -10.26 5.41 -14.12
C VAL A 134 -10.61 4.16 -14.91
N GLU A 135 -9.62 3.32 -15.28
CA GLU A 135 -9.85 2.07 -16.01
C GLU A 135 -10.46 0.95 -15.14
N PHE A 136 -10.50 1.11 -13.83
CA PHE A 136 -10.99 0.09 -12.91
C PHE A 136 -12.45 -0.29 -13.19
N ASP A 137 -13.31 0.67 -13.51
CA ASP A 137 -14.72 0.43 -13.82
C ASP A 137 -14.90 -0.48 -15.05
N ASN A 138 -14.12 -0.26 -16.10
CA ASN A 138 -14.12 -1.09 -17.30
C ASN A 138 -13.70 -2.53 -17.00
N VAL A 139 -12.68 -2.70 -16.18
CA VAL A 139 -12.20 -4.03 -15.79
C VAL A 139 -13.22 -4.78 -14.93
N VAL A 140 -13.86 -4.10 -13.97
CA VAL A 140 -14.93 -4.71 -13.16
C VAL A 140 -16.11 -5.14 -14.04
N LYS A 141 -16.51 -4.34 -15.03
CA LYS A 141 -17.56 -4.71 -16.01
C LYS A 141 -17.19 -5.96 -16.82
N ALA A 142 -15.94 -6.09 -17.24
CA ALA A 142 -15.46 -7.28 -17.94
C ALA A 142 -15.52 -8.54 -17.06
N ILE A 143 -15.09 -8.43 -15.79
CA ILE A 143 -15.20 -9.53 -14.81
C ILE A 143 -16.65 -9.91 -14.58
N ALA A 144 -17.55 -8.94 -14.47
CA ALA A 144 -18.97 -9.13 -14.27
C ALA A 144 -19.64 -9.86 -15.45
N ALA A 145 -19.22 -9.56 -16.68
CA ALA A 145 -19.72 -10.23 -17.89
C ALA A 145 -19.39 -11.74 -17.87
N ASP A 146 -18.22 -12.11 -17.37
CA ASP A 146 -17.75 -13.49 -17.23
C ASP A 146 -18.36 -14.21 -16.01
N GLY A 147 -19.02 -13.52 -15.08
CA GLY A 147 -19.57 -14.09 -13.84
C GLY A 147 -18.53 -14.73 -12.91
N ARG A 148 -17.29 -14.25 -12.96
CA ARG A 148 -16.18 -14.79 -12.14
C ARG A 148 -16.34 -14.40 -10.67
N SER A 149 -15.96 -15.28 -9.76
CA SER A 149 -15.93 -14.98 -8.32
C SER A 149 -14.92 -13.86 -8.02
N ILE A 150 -15.34 -12.91 -7.18
CA ILE A 150 -14.52 -11.79 -6.72
C ILE A 150 -14.18 -12.01 -5.25
N TYR A 151 -12.89 -12.09 -4.94
CA TYR A 151 -12.39 -12.16 -3.59
C TYR A 151 -12.06 -10.76 -3.09
N PHE A 152 -12.66 -10.36 -1.97
CA PHE A 152 -12.45 -9.05 -1.36
C PHE A 152 -12.24 -9.20 0.16
N PRO A 153 -11.39 -8.39 0.81
CA PRO A 153 -11.27 -8.39 2.27
C PRO A 153 -12.60 -8.03 2.94
N PHE A 154 -13.08 -8.87 3.89
CA PHE A 154 -14.30 -8.58 4.64
C PHE A 154 -14.01 -7.88 5.95
N ARG A 155 -12.81 -8.06 6.47
CA ARG A 155 -12.34 -7.40 7.67
C ARG A 155 -11.81 -6.02 7.34
N SER A 156 -12.34 -5.01 8.01
CA SER A 156 -11.84 -3.65 7.89
C SER A 156 -10.38 -3.56 8.31
N GLU A 157 -9.61 -2.81 7.55
CA GLU A 157 -8.21 -2.58 7.83
C GLU A 157 -8.04 -1.67 9.05
N SER A 158 -7.32 -2.15 10.05
CA SER A 158 -6.88 -1.32 11.15
C SER A 158 -5.61 -0.58 10.77
N LEU A 159 -5.68 0.73 10.69
CA LEU A 159 -4.52 1.59 10.47
C LEU A 159 -3.89 1.98 11.82
N GLY A 160 -2.56 2.08 11.83
CA GLY A 160 -1.83 2.43 13.04
C GLY A 160 -1.84 1.35 14.12
N ALA A 161 -1.98 1.75 15.37
CA ALA A 161 -1.88 0.88 16.55
C ALA A 161 -3.21 0.24 16.99
N ALA A 162 -4.32 0.52 16.30
CA ALA A 162 -5.61 -0.03 16.66
C ALA A 162 -5.68 -1.54 16.40
N ALA A 163 -6.31 -2.28 17.30
CA ALA A 163 -6.55 -3.70 17.12
C ALA A 163 -7.76 -3.94 16.18
N PRO A 164 -7.73 -5.00 15.34
CA PRO A 164 -8.80 -5.27 14.37
C PRO A 164 -10.20 -5.41 14.98
N ASP A 165 -10.30 -6.02 16.15
CA ASP A 165 -11.56 -6.17 16.88
C ASP A 165 -12.13 -4.83 17.35
N ARG A 166 -11.29 -3.91 17.80
CA ARG A 166 -11.71 -2.56 18.18
C ARG A 166 -12.25 -1.77 16.99
N ILE A 167 -11.59 -1.86 15.82
CA ILE A 167 -12.08 -1.23 14.59
C ILE A 167 -13.43 -1.80 14.19
N SER A 168 -13.58 -3.12 14.17
CA SER A 168 -14.85 -3.77 13.82
C SER A 168 -15.97 -3.43 14.80
N ASN A 169 -15.68 -3.29 16.09
CA ASN A 169 -16.64 -2.88 17.10
C ASN A 169 -17.06 -1.41 16.91
N HIS A 170 -16.07 -0.52 16.64
CA HIS A 170 -16.33 0.89 16.37
C HIS A 170 -17.20 1.06 15.11
N GLU A 171 -16.86 0.41 14.01
CA GLU A 171 -17.63 0.48 12.76
C GLU A 171 -19.07 -0.04 12.94
N ARG A 172 -19.26 -1.12 13.70
CA ARG A 172 -20.59 -1.61 14.00
C ARG A 172 -21.38 -0.63 14.86
N ALA A 173 -20.74 -0.01 15.85
CA ALA A 173 -21.40 0.98 16.69
C ALA A 173 -21.81 2.22 15.89
N VAL A 174 -20.91 2.73 15.01
CA VAL A 174 -21.22 3.86 14.12
C VAL A 174 -22.35 3.51 13.15
N ALA A 175 -22.34 2.34 12.54
CA ALA A 175 -23.37 1.90 11.60
C ALA A 175 -24.74 1.68 12.29
N ALA A 176 -24.76 1.36 13.58
CA ALA A 176 -25.98 1.18 14.37
C ALA A 176 -26.49 2.48 15.00
N ASP A 177 -25.71 3.56 14.95
CA ASP A 177 -26.11 4.84 15.53
C ASP A 177 -27.23 5.49 14.70
N PRO A 178 -28.40 5.82 15.29
CA PRO A 178 -29.53 6.40 14.58
C PRO A 178 -29.24 7.78 13.94
N TRP A 179 -28.24 8.51 14.43
CA TRP A 179 -27.88 9.83 13.96
C TRP A 179 -26.61 9.89 13.13
N ASP A 180 -25.85 8.80 13.07
CA ASP A 180 -24.66 8.65 12.21
C ASP A 180 -24.91 7.65 11.08
N GLY A 181 -25.00 6.37 11.38
CA GLY A 181 -25.36 5.29 10.45
C GLY A 181 -24.37 5.06 9.30
N ARG A 182 -23.18 5.66 9.35
CA ARG A 182 -22.19 5.56 8.26
C ARG A 182 -21.64 4.15 8.13
N ALA A 183 -21.70 3.62 6.91
CA ALA A 183 -21.00 2.38 6.59
C ALA A 183 -19.49 2.62 6.48
N SER A 184 -18.67 1.60 6.81
CA SER A 184 -17.24 1.66 6.59
C SER A 184 -16.91 1.79 5.10
N LYS A 185 -15.74 2.35 4.79
CA LYS A 185 -15.23 2.47 3.41
C LYS A 185 -15.24 1.12 2.70
N ASP A 186 -14.80 0.05 3.38
CA ASP A 186 -14.70 -1.28 2.80
C ASP A 186 -16.09 -1.90 2.58
N ALA A 187 -17.06 -1.63 3.47
CA ALA A 187 -18.45 -2.02 3.25
C ALA A 187 -19.05 -1.31 2.01
N VAL A 188 -18.85 0.00 1.88
CA VAL A 188 -19.30 0.77 0.70
C VAL A 188 -18.66 0.26 -0.58
N PHE A 189 -17.35 -0.03 -0.56
CA PHE A 189 -16.65 -0.55 -1.73
C PHE A 189 -17.19 -1.92 -2.15
N ARG A 190 -17.42 -2.81 -1.19
CA ARG A 190 -18.01 -4.14 -1.42
C ARG A 190 -19.43 -4.06 -2.01
N GLU A 191 -20.26 -3.16 -1.52
CA GLU A 191 -21.61 -2.95 -2.09
C GLU A 191 -21.52 -2.42 -3.53
N LYS A 192 -20.59 -1.52 -3.82
CA LYS A 192 -20.34 -1.07 -5.20
C LYS A 192 -19.87 -2.20 -6.11
N LEU A 193 -19.03 -3.11 -5.63
CA LEU A 193 -18.64 -4.31 -6.38
C LEU A 193 -19.84 -5.21 -6.66
N ARG A 194 -20.72 -5.45 -5.66
CA ARG A 194 -21.95 -6.23 -5.86
C ARG A 194 -22.86 -5.62 -6.92
N ALA A 195 -23.04 -4.30 -6.86
CA ALA A 195 -23.87 -3.58 -7.82
C ALA A 195 -23.26 -3.62 -9.24
N ALA A 196 -21.95 -3.50 -9.37
CA ALA A 196 -21.25 -3.53 -10.66
C ALA A 196 -21.12 -4.95 -11.24
N ALA A 197 -21.09 -5.98 -10.41
CA ALA A 197 -20.91 -7.38 -10.80
C ALA A 197 -22.02 -8.29 -10.19
N PRO A 198 -23.29 -8.13 -10.58
CA PRO A 198 -24.42 -8.81 -9.93
C PRO A 198 -24.43 -10.33 -10.17
N LYS A 199 -23.72 -10.83 -11.16
CA LYS A 199 -23.59 -12.27 -11.45
C LYS A 199 -22.38 -12.90 -10.74
N SER A 200 -21.50 -12.10 -10.16
CA SER A 200 -20.29 -12.55 -9.48
C SER A 200 -20.56 -12.80 -8.01
N GLU A 201 -20.09 -13.91 -7.49
CA GLU A 201 -20.07 -14.15 -6.05
C GLU A 201 -18.95 -13.34 -5.41
N ILE A 202 -19.23 -12.61 -4.32
CA ILE A 202 -18.23 -11.88 -3.54
C ILE A 202 -17.80 -12.75 -2.36
N LEU A 203 -16.57 -13.22 -2.39
CA LEU A 203 -15.98 -14.13 -1.42
C LEU A 203 -14.96 -13.44 -0.52
N ASN A 204 -14.73 -14.00 0.67
CA ASN A 204 -13.78 -13.44 1.63
C ASN A 204 -12.33 -13.81 1.28
N LEU A 205 -11.49 -12.78 1.08
CA LEU A 205 -10.06 -12.92 0.82
C LEU A 205 -9.21 -13.13 2.09
N ASP A 206 -9.70 -12.67 3.26
CA ASP A 206 -8.91 -12.63 4.50
C ASP A 206 -8.26 -13.97 4.87
N PRO A 207 -8.94 -15.13 4.81
CA PRO A 207 -8.33 -16.40 5.21
C PRO A 207 -7.10 -16.79 4.39
N PHE A 208 -7.06 -16.41 3.11
CA PHE A 208 -5.91 -16.71 2.24
C PHE A 208 -4.70 -15.83 2.61
N VAL A 209 -4.93 -14.53 2.76
CA VAL A 209 -3.86 -13.58 3.12
C VAL A 209 -3.34 -13.84 4.54
N ASP A 210 -4.22 -14.13 5.49
CA ASP A 210 -3.83 -14.46 6.87
C ASP A 210 -2.93 -15.68 6.92
N ARG A 211 -3.27 -16.75 6.19
CA ARG A 211 -2.43 -17.95 6.10
C ARG A 211 -1.03 -17.65 5.56
N LEU A 212 -0.94 -16.79 4.54
CA LEU A 212 0.36 -16.36 4.01
C LEU A 212 1.17 -15.57 5.03
N ARG A 213 0.52 -14.70 5.81
CA ARG A 213 1.16 -13.86 6.82
C ARG A 213 1.57 -14.63 8.09
N MET A 214 0.98 -15.78 8.37
CA MET A 214 1.34 -16.61 9.52
C MET A 214 2.78 -17.12 9.42
N ILE A 215 3.20 -17.59 8.25
CA ILE A 215 4.55 -18.12 8.02
C ILE A 215 5.40 -17.01 7.39
N LYS A 216 6.43 -16.57 8.13
CA LYS A 216 7.28 -15.45 7.71
C LYS A 216 8.30 -15.89 6.67
N SER A 217 8.51 -15.06 5.66
CA SER A 217 9.60 -15.24 4.70
C SER A 217 10.97 -14.93 5.31
N ALA A 218 12.04 -15.30 4.63
CA ALA A 218 13.38 -14.99 5.05
C ALA A 218 13.62 -13.46 5.12
N GLU A 219 13.07 -12.70 4.17
CA GLU A 219 13.15 -11.23 4.17
C GLU A 219 12.37 -10.64 5.36
N GLU A 220 11.18 -11.13 5.65
CA GLU A 220 10.40 -10.71 6.83
C GLU A 220 11.14 -10.99 8.14
N ILE A 221 11.73 -12.18 8.29
CA ILE A 221 12.51 -12.55 9.48
C ILE A 221 13.71 -11.62 9.64
N LYS A 222 14.43 -11.28 8.56
CA LYS A 222 15.55 -10.34 8.59
C LYS A 222 15.12 -8.97 9.13
N ILE A 223 14.03 -8.42 8.62
CA ILE A 223 13.50 -7.11 9.05
C ILE A 223 13.03 -7.17 10.51
N MET A 224 12.33 -8.24 10.90
CA MET A 224 11.87 -8.42 12.28
C MET A 224 13.06 -8.47 13.27
N ARG A 225 14.13 -9.20 12.93
CA ARG A 225 15.35 -9.26 13.76
C ARG A 225 15.98 -7.88 13.93
N GLU A 226 16.13 -7.13 12.83
CA GLU A 226 16.71 -5.79 12.87
C GLU A 226 15.85 -4.82 13.67
N THR A 227 14.53 -4.83 13.48
CA THR A 227 13.59 -4.02 14.26
C THR A 227 13.67 -4.34 15.75
N THR A 228 13.73 -5.64 16.11
CA THR A 228 13.87 -6.07 17.50
C THR A 228 15.20 -5.60 18.09
N ARG A 229 16.30 -5.71 17.34
CA ARG A 229 17.63 -5.23 17.77
C ARG A 229 17.60 -3.73 18.07
N LEU A 230 17.05 -2.91 17.15
CA LEU A 230 16.94 -1.46 17.34
C LEU A 230 16.04 -1.10 18.54
N SER A 231 14.92 -1.79 18.70
CA SER A 231 14.02 -1.58 19.85
C SER A 231 14.70 -1.92 21.17
N SER A 232 15.47 -3.03 21.22
CA SER A 232 16.23 -3.42 22.41
C SER A 232 17.29 -2.39 22.78
N LEU A 233 18.01 -1.83 21.79
CA LEU A 233 19.00 -0.77 22.04
C LEU A 233 18.32 0.52 22.56
N ALA A 234 17.17 0.89 22.00
CA ALA A 234 16.43 2.06 22.47
C ALA A 234 15.96 1.91 23.93
N ILE A 235 15.49 0.71 24.31
CA ILE A 235 15.09 0.42 25.70
C ILE A 235 16.31 0.51 26.62
N LEU A 236 17.44 -0.12 26.26
CA LEU A 236 18.67 -0.08 27.06
C LEU A 236 19.19 1.36 27.25
N GLU A 237 19.10 2.20 26.22
CA GLU A 237 19.48 3.61 26.31
C GLU A 237 18.54 4.39 27.23
N SER A 238 17.24 4.08 27.20
CA SER A 238 16.24 4.75 28.07
C SER A 238 16.36 4.35 29.55
N MET A 239 17.10 3.28 29.88
CA MET A 239 17.34 2.81 31.24
C MET A 239 18.58 3.44 31.88
N LYS A 240 19.38 4.22 31.16
CA LYS A 240 20.54 4.98 31.66
C LYS A 240 20.11 6.30 32.28
#